data_b7d531615ecb6f158ebcdbcfcd2b8a88
#
_entry.id   b7d531615ecb6f158ebcdbcfcd2b8a88
#
_cell.length_a   1.000
_cell.length_b   1.000
_cell.length_c   1.000
_cell.angle_alpha   90.00
_cell.angle_beta   90.00
_cell.angle_gamma   90.00
#
_symmetry.space_group_name_H-M   'P 1'
#
loop_
_entity.id
_entity.type
_entity.pdbx_description
1 polymer ?
#
loop_
_entity_poly.entity_id
_entity_poly.type
_entity_poly.pdbx_seq_one_letter_code
_entity_poly.pdbx_strand_id
1 'polypeptide(L)'
;MNIHVSTPPEVERKSRVGLAIADGDIHPRAKTAKSLHPYLAQRWRDHIDTYGMTLKHGYQAGPLYPKGNPDASRRDSYAPDGSPPGASLEFMREQLLDRYDVELGILNAITPAPGNAQNPELAVALASAMNDWQQDEWTSKEPRL
;
A
#
# COMPACT_ATOMS: atom_id res chain seq x y z
N MET A 1 19.89 -23.31 0.10
CA MET A 1 18.82 -22.59 0.74
C MET A 1 17.51 -23.01 0.08
N ASN A 2 16.73 -23.91 0.72
CA ASN A 2 15.51 -24.43 0.13
C ASN A 2 14.36 -23.47 0.45
N ILE A 3 13.83 -22.82 -0.57
CA ILE A 3 12.64 -21.99 -0.44
C ILE A 3 11.44 -22.95 -0.35
N HIS A 4 10.85 -23.07 0.83
CA HIS A 4 9.57 -23.75 1.00
C HIS A 4 8.47 -22.85 0.44
N VAL A 5 8.03 -23.10 -0.79
CA VAL A 5 6.83 -22.48 -1.33
C VAL A 5 5.64 -23.23 -0.72
N SER A 6 4.98 -22.65 0.28
CA SER A 6 3.72 -23.17 0.79
C SER A 6 2.64 -22.96 -0.28
N THR A 7 1.98 -24.06 -0.68
CA THR A 7 0.81 -23.98 -1.56
C THR A 7 -0.31 -23.24 -0.82
N PRO A 8 -0.89 -22.18 -1.41
CA PRO A 8 -2.04 -21.50 -0.79
C PRO A 8 -3.22 -22.46 -0.61
N PRO A 9 -4.06 -22.26 0.40
CA PRO A 9 -5.28 -23.06 0.57
C PRO A 9 -6.17 -22.93 -0.65
N GLU A 10 -6.73 -24.06 -1.11
CA GLU A 10 -7.67 -24.13 -2.22
C GLU A 10 -8.96 -23.37 -1.83
N VAL A 11 -9.16 -22.20 -2.44
CA VAL A 11 -10.36 -21.40 -2.24
C VAL A 11 -11.49 -22.02 -3.06
N GLU A 12 -12.55 -22.46 -2.41
CA GLU A 12 -13.76 -22.99 -3.04
C GLU A 12 -14.37 -21.91 -3.95
N ARG A 13 -14.15 -22.01 -5.26
CA ARG A 13 -14.65 -21.04 -6.24
C ARG A 13 -16.15 -21.26 -6.46
N LYS A 14 -16.97 -20.34 -6.01
CA LYS A 14 -18.37 -20.29 -6.38
C LYS A 14 -18.48 -20.15 -7.90
N SER A 15 -19.32 -20.96 -8.55
CA SER A 15 -19.56 -20.82 -10.00
C SER A 15 -20.17 -19.46 -10.29
N ARG A 16 -19.44 -18.60 -11.01
CA ARG A 16 -19.91 -17.27 -11.40
C ARG A 16 -20.69 -17.32 -12.69
N VAL A 17 -21.80 -16.58 -12.73
CA VAL A 17 -22.55 -16.25 -13.97
C VAL A 17 -22.03 -14.88 -14.47
N GLY A 18 -20.71 -14.75 -14.71
CA GLY A 18 -20.14 -13.49 -15.15
C GLY A 18 -18.63 -13.58 -15.40
N LEU A 19 -18.07 -12.52 -15.99
CA LEU A 19 -16.63 -12.39 -16.18
C LEU A 19 -15.94 -12.17 -14.83
N ALA A 20 -14.81 -12.85 -14.61
CA ALA A 20 -13.91 -12.59 -13.50
C ALA A 20 -13.34 -11.17 -13.63
N ILE A 21 -13.31 -10.42 -12.52
CA ILE A 21 -12.71 -9.09 -12.48
C ILE A 21 -11.32 -9.21 -11.84
N ALA A 22 -10.30 -8.79 -12.59
CA ALA A 22 -8.96 -8.59 -12.08
C ALA A 22 -8.65 -7.09 -12.08
N ASP A 23 -8.30 -6.56 -10.90
CA ASP A 23 -7.83 -5.18 -10.76
C ASP A 23 -6.31 -5.16 -10.67
N GLY A 24 -5.65 -4.61 -11.68
CA GLY A 24 -4.19 -4.60 -11.81
C GLY A 24 -3.50 -3.44 -11.09
N ASP A 25 -4.23 -2.55 -10.39
CA ASP A 25 -3.65 -1.29 -9.89
C ASP A 25 -4.30 -0.79 -8.60
N ILE A 26 -4.25 -1.60 -7.56
CA ILE A 26 -4.77 -1.26 -6.23
C ILE A 26 -3.65 -0.60 -5.41
N HIS A 27 -3.92 0.57 -4.83
CA HIS A 27 -2.94 1.37 -4.10
C HIS A 27 -3.11 1.27 -2.57
N PRO A 28 -2.45 0.31 -1.90
CA PRO A 28 -2.41 0.31 -0.44
C PRO A 28 -1.51 1.43 0.06
N ARG A 29 -1.87 1.99 1.21
CA ARG A 29 -1.13 3.08 1.85
C ARG A 29 -0.94 2.81 3.34
N ALA A 30 0.27 2.98 3.84
CA ALA A 30 0.53 2.98 5.27
C ALA A 30 -0.18 4.16 5.95
N LYS A 31 -0.87 3.94 7.08
CA LYS A 31 -1.60 5.01 7.81
C LYS A 31 -0.67 6.16 8.21
N THR A 32 0.54 5.83 8.62
CA THR A 32 1.57 6.79 9.02
C THR A 32 2.95 6.29 8.60
N ALA A 33 3.95 7.17 8.57
CA ALA A 33 5.35 6.77 8.36
C ALA A 33 5.80 5.69 9.35
N LYS A 34 5.33 5.75 10.60
CA LYS A 34 5.66 4.79 11.65
C LYS A 34 5.11 3.39 11.41
N SER A 35 4.11 3.24 10.54
CA SER A 35 3.59 1.91 10.17
C SER A 35 4.66 1.04 9.49
N LEU A 36 5.69 1.64 8.91
CA LEU A 36 6.80 0.91 8.29
C LEU A 36 7.96 0.62 9.25
N HIS A 37 7.97 1.19 10.47
CA HIS A 37 9.05 1.00 11.43
C HIS A 37 9.36 -0.46 11.75
N PRO A 38 8.38 -1.39 11.92
CA PRO A 38 8.68 -2.80 12.19
C PRO A 38 9.56 -3.45 11.11
N TYR A 39 9.50 -2.97 9.89
CA TYR A 39 10.17 -3.52 8.70
C TYR A 39 11.49 -2.79 8.37
N LEU A 40 11.87 -1.76 9.15
CA LEU A 40 13.04 -0.94 8.91
C LEU A 40 14.14 -1.18 9.95
N ALA A 41 15.38 -1.17 9.52
CA ALA A 41 16.53 -1.11 10.43
C ALA A 41 16.52 0.21 11.25
N GLN A 42 17.09 0.18 12.47
CA GLN A 42 17.05 1.32 13.40
C GLN A 42 17.54 2.63 12.77
N ARG A 43 18.63 2.60 12.01
CA ARG A 43 19.17 3.80 11.31
C ARG A 43 18.15 4.50 10.43
N TRP A 44 17.26 3.74 9.80
CA TRP A 44 16.23 4.29 8.92
C TRP A 44 15.01 4.79 9.68
N ARG A 45 14.68 4.16 10.81
CA ARG A 45 13.65 4.67 11.74
C ARG A 45 14.06 6.05 12.26
N ASP A 46 15.31 6.16 12.75
CA ASP A 46 15.86 7.42 13.26
C ASP A 46 15.91 8.51 12.18
N HIS A 47 16.25 8.11 10.94
CA HIS A 47 16.23 9.02 9.81
C HIS A 47 14.83 9.55 9.53
N ILE A 48 13.83 8.66 9.48
CA ILE A 48 12.42 9.03 9.22
C ILE A 48 11.86 9.87 10.36
N ASP A 49 12.16 9.54 11.60
CA ASP A 49 11.71 10.31 12.77
C ASP A 49 12.33 11.70 12.82
N THR A 50 13.55 11.86 12.31
CA THR A 50 14.26 13.15 12.29
C THR A 50 13.87 14.03 11.11
N TYR A 51 13.82 13.44 9.91
CA TYR A 51 13.67 14.18 8.64
C TYR A 51 12.32 13.97 7.95
N GLY A 52 11.51 13.04 8.45
CA GLY A 52 10.25 12.64 7.85
C GLY A 52 10.41 11.77 6.61
N MET A 53 9.28 11.47 5.97
CA MET A 53 9.20 10.68 4.72
C MET A 53 9.28 11.54 3.46
N THR A 54 9.88 12.73 3.55
CA THR A 54 10.01 13.61 2.40
C THR A 54 11.14 13.12 1.49
N LEU A 55 10.76 12.50 0.39
CA LEU A 55 11.71 11.96 -0.59
C LEU A 55 11.97 12.92 -1.77
N LYS A 56 11.26 14.06 -1.82
CA LYS A 56 11.30 14.98 -2.96
C LYS A 56 12.56 15.83 -2.95
N HIS A 57 13.12 16.01 -4.13
CA HIS A 57 14.11 17.07 -4.39
C HIS A 57 13.52 18.45 -4.11
N GLY A 58 14.34 19.41 -3.69
CA GLY A 58 13.91 20.78 -3.44
C GLY A 58 13.19 21.42 -4.64
N TYR A 59 13.58 21.08 -5.87
CA TYR A 59 12.91 21.52 -7.10
C TYR A 59 11.52 20.88 -7.31
N GLN A 60 11.24 19.75 -6.68
CA GLN A 60 9.95 19.05 -6.77
C GLN A 60 9.04 19.34 -5.57
N ALA A 61 9.50 20.15 -4.64
CA ALA A 61 8.76 20.52 -3.43
C ALA A 61 7.70 21.62 -3.66
N GLY A 62 7.22 21.77 -4.90
CA GLY A 62 6.13 22.69 -5.22
C GLY A 62 4.83 22.34 -4.48
N PRO A 63 3.88 23.26 -4.43
CA PRO A 63 2.59 23.00 -3.79
C PRO A 63 1.87 21.84 -4.48
N LEU A 64 1.26 20.97 -3.68
CA LEU A 64 0.41 19.89 -4.21
C LEU A 64 -0.77 20.50 -4.98
N TYR A 65 -1.08 19.93 -6.12
CA TYR A 65 -2.24 20.34 -6.91
C TYR A 65 -3.21 19.15 -7.05
N PRO A 66 -4.51 19.36 -6.91
CA PRO A 66 -5.19 20.62 -6.52
C PRO A 66 -5.03 20.92 -5.01
N LYS A 67 -4.86 22.19 -4.67
CA LYS A 67 -4.63 22.65 -3.29
C LYS A 67 -5.76 22.33 -2.31
N GLY A 68 -6.97 22.17 -2.81
CA GLY A 68 -8.17 21.93 -2.00
C GLY A 68 -8.44 20.46 -1.70
N ASN A 69 -7.64 19.53 -2.24
CA ASN A 69 -7.85 18.09 -2.06
C ASN A 69 -6.49 17.39 -1.85
N PRO A 70 -6.07 17.23 -0.60
CA PRO A 70 -4.85 16.51 -0.28
C PRO A 70 -4.82 15.14 -0.98
N ASP A 71 -3.70 14.81 -1.59
CA ASP A 71 -3.47 13.56 -2.33
C ASP A 71 -4.40 13.35 -3.55
N ALA A 72 -5.11 14.40 -4.01
CA ALA A 72 -6.09 14.34 -5.09
C ALA A 72 -7.17 13.25 -4.91
N SER A 73 -7.47 12.89 -3.66
CA SER A 73 -8.38 11.81 -3.32
C SER A 73 -9.82 12.29 -3.20
N ARG A 74 -10.77 11.46 -3.61
CA ARG A 74 -12.20 11.70 -3.43
C ARG A 74 -12.56 11.67 -1.94
N ARG A 75 -13.55 12.44 -1.55
CA ARG A 75 -14.00 12.52 -0.15
C ARG A 75 -14.52 11.19 0.38
N ASP A 76 -15.21 10.42 -0.45
CA ASP A 76 -15.77 9.10 -0.13
C ASP A 76 -14.75 7.96 -0.13
N SER A 77 -13.48 8.25 -0.45
CA SER A 77 -12.39 7.27 -0.36
C SER A 77 -11.70 7.23 1.00
N TYR A 78 -12.03 8.16 1.90
CA TYR A 78 -11.58 8.13 3.29
C TYR A 78 -12.42 7.14 4.08
N ALA A 79 -11.75 6.27 4.85
CA ALA A 79 -12.44 5.31 5.70
C ALA A 79 -13.26 6.02 6.82
N PRO A 80 -14.31 5.38 7.36
CA PRO A 80 -15.14 5.97 8.41
C PRO A 80 -14.37 6.36 9.68
N ASP A 81 -13.22 5.70 9.95
CA ASP A 81 -12.31 6.02 11.05
C ASP A 81 -11.41 7.24 10.79
N GLY A 82 -11.55 7.89 9.64
CA GLY A 82 -10.73 9.01 9.22
C GLY A 82 -9.37 8.62 8.62
N SER A 83 -9.09 7.33 8.46
CA SER A 83 -7.87 6.86 7.78
C SER A 83 -7.79 7.37 6.34
N PRO A 84 -6.60 7.71 5.85
CA PRO A 84 -6.44 8.15 4.47
C PRO A 84 -6.82 7.06 3.47
N PRO A 85 -7.17 7.42 2.23
CA PRO A 85 -7.50 6.48 1.16
C PRO A 85 -6.44 5.39 0.99
N GLY A 86 -6.89 4.15 0.85
CA GLY A 86 -6.00 2.99 0.71
C GLY A 86 -5.33 2.50 2.00
N ALA A 87 -5.71 3.05 3.19
CA ALA A 87 -5.06 2.68 4.44
C ALA A 87 -5.85 1.68 5.31
N SER A 88 -7.03 1.27 4.89
CA SER A 88 -7.87 0.29 5.59
C SER A 88 -8.23 -0.86 4.66
N LEU A 89 -7.81 -2.08 5.03
CA LEU A 89 -8.15 -3.30 4.29
C LEU A 89 -9.66 -3.58 4.37
N GLU A 90 -10.28 -3.37 5.53
CA GLU A 90 -11.73 -3.57 5.71
C GLU A 90 -12.52 -2.66 4.78
N PHE A 91 -12.15 -1.39 4.71
CA PHE A 91 -12.80 -0.44 3.83
C PHE A 91 -12.53 -0.73 2.35
N MET A 92 -11.33 -1.24 2.01
CA MET A 92 -11.00 -1.72 0.67
C MET A 92 -11.90 -2.90 0.26
N ARG A 93 -12.14 -3.85 1.17
CA ARG A 93 -13.09 -4.94 0.93
C ARG A 93 -14.48 -4.41 0.60
N GLU A 94 -15.03 -3.59 1.49
CA GLU A 94 -16.37 -3.03 1.33
C GLU A 94 -16.52 -2.19 0.05
N GLN A 95 -15.57 -1.29 -0.19
CA GLN A 95 -15.67 -0.30 -1.25
C GLN A 95 -15.32 -0.84 -2.64
N LEU A 96 -14.43 -1.81 -2.74
CA LEU A 96 -13.87 -2.31 -3.98
C LEU A 96 -14.09 -3.82 -4.14
N LEU A 97 -13.45 -4.63 -3.28
CA LEU A 97 -13.33 -6.06 -3.54
C LEU A 97 -14.68 -6.78 -3.52
N ASP A 98 -15.49 -6.51 -2.51
CA ASP A 98 -16.81 -7.15 -2.35
C ASP A 98 -17.86 -6.48 -3.25
N ARG A 99 -17.81 -5.15 -3.33
CA ARG A 99 -18.78 -4.38 -4.12
C ARG A 99 -18.75 -4.74 -5.60
N TYR A 100 -17.57 -4.94 -6.17
CA TYR A 100 -17.39 -5.25 -7.60
C TYR A 100 -17.06 -6.72 -7.83
N ASP A 101 -17.10 -7.54 -6.78
CA ASP A 101 -16.77 -8.96 -6.83
C ASP A 101 -15.42 -9.23 -7.50
N VAL A 102 -14.39 -8.47 -7.07
CA VAL A 102 -13.03 -8.60 -7.58
C VAL A 102 -12.45 -9.95 -7.18
N GLU A 103 -11.98 -10.70 -8.15
CA GLU A 103 -11.42 -12.04 -7.96
C GLU A 103 -9.91 -12.02 -7.71
N LEU A 104 -9.23 -11.05 -8.32
CA LEU A 104 -7.78 -10.86 -8.18
C LEU A 104 -7.46 -9.37 -8.15
N GLY A 105 -6.67 -8.93 -7.17
CA GLY A 105 -6.15 -7.58 -7.08
C GLY A 105 -4.63 -7.57 -6.99
N ILE A 106 -3.98 -6.68 -7.74
CA ILE A 106 -2.53 -6.47 -7.66
C ILE A 106 -2.26 -5.18 -6.88
N LEU A 107 -1.54 -5.33 -5.76
CA LEU A 107 -1.15 -4.20 -4.94
C LEU A 107 0.04 -3.45 -5.56
N ASN A 108 -0.12 -2.14 -5.71
CA ASN A 108 0.91 -1.23 -6.22
C ASN A 108 1.00 -0.01 -5.31
N ALA A 109 1.87 -0.07 -4.30
CA ALA A 109 2.03 1.02 -3.35
C ALA A 109 2.74 2.21 -4.00
N ILE A 110 2.05 3.36 -4.09
CA ILE A 110 2.62 4.60 -4.63
C ILE A 110 3.19 5.54 -3.57
N THR A 111 2.93 5.26 -2.30
CA THR A 111 3.41 6.09 -1.18
C THR A 111 3.89 5.19 -0.02
N PRO A 112 5.13 5.36 0.43
CA PRO A 112 6.18 6.21 -0.12
C PRO A 112 6.61 5.78 -1.52
N ALA A 113 7.12 6.72 -2.33
CA ALA A 113 7.65 6.42 -3.66
C ALA A 113 9.19 6.27 -3.60
N PRO A 114 9.71 5.05 -3.34
CA PRO A 114 11.15 4.85 -3.12
C PRO A 114 12.02 5.33 -4.29
N GLY A 115 11.50 5.23 -5.52
CA GLY A 115 12.20 5.71 -6.72
C GLY A 115 12.49 7.21 -6.74
N ASN A 116 11.83 7.99 -5.87
CA ASN A 116 12.08 9.43 -5.73
C ASN A 116 13.10 9.77 -4.62
N ALA A 117 13.59 8.78 -3.88
CA ALA A 117 14.57 9.02 -2.83
C ALA A 117 15.94 9.38 -3.43
N GLN A 118 16.53 10.47 -2.93
CA GLN A 118 17.90 10.87 -3.29
C GLN A 118 18.96 9.89 -2.79
N ASN A 119 18.69 9.24 -1.67
CA ASN A 119 19.56 8.24 -1.08
C ASN A 119 19.14 6.84 -1.56
N PRO A 120 19.96 6.19 -2.41
CA PRO A 120 19.63 4.86 -2.93
C PRO A 120 19.48 3.78 -1.85
N GLU A 121 20.25 3.86 -0.76
CA GLU A 121 20.13 2.90 0.35
C GLU A 121 18.80 3.06 1.09
N LEU A 122 18.33 4.28 1.28
CA LEU A 122 17.01 4.55 1.82
C LEU A 122 15.91 4.05 0.87
N ALA A 123 16.09 4.27 -0.44
CA ALA A 123 15.15 3.76 -1.45
C ALA A 123 14.98 2.24 -1.36
N VAL A 124 16.08 1.51 -1.31
CA VAL A 124 16.07 0.04 -1.17
C VAL A 124 15.41 -0.38 0.14
N ALA A 125 15.76 0.26 1.26
CA ALA A 125 15.17 -0.05 2.56
C ALA A 125 13.65 0.18 2.58
N LEU A 126 13.19 1.28 2.00
CA LEU A 126 11.76 1.60 1.92
C LEU A 126 11.01 0.63 0.98
N ALA A 127 11.60 0.25 -0.14
CA ALA A 127 10.99 -0.71 -1.07
C ALA A 127 10.81 -2.08 -0.39
N SER A 128 11.85 -2.57 0.30
CA SER A 128 11.78 -3.81 1.06
C SER A 128 10.73 -3.73 2.17
N ALA A 129 10.78 -2.68 2.99
CA ALA A 129 9.83 -2.48 4.08
C ALA A 129 8.38 -2.39 3.60
N MET A 130 8.14 -1.78 2.44
CA MET A 130 6.81 -1.68 1.84
C MET A 130 6.30 -3.05 1.38
N ASN A 131 7.16 -3.85 0.75
CA ASN A 131 6.78 -5.20 0.34
C ASN A 131 6.45 -6.10 1.54
N ASP A 132 7.29 -6.07 2.59
CA ASP A 132 7.05 -6.83 3.81
C ASP A 132 5.75 -6.38 4.51
N TRP A 133 5.52 -5.07 4.58
CA TRP A 133 4.29 -4.50 5.13
C TRP A 133 3.05 -4.90 4.32
N GLN A 134 3.11 -4.88 2.98
CA GLN A 134 2.01 -5.32 2.14
C GLN A 134 1.70 -6.81 2.35
N GLN A 135 2.74 -7.62 2.49
CA GLN A 135 2.57 -9.04 2.79
C GLN A 135 1.87 -9.25 4.13
N ASP A 136 2.33 -8.60 5.20
CA ASP A 136 1.82 -8.78 6.55
C ASP A 136 0.42 -8.19 6.75
N GLU A 137 0.19 -7.00 6.19
CA GLU A 137 -1.03 -6.25 6.49
C GLU A 137 -2.15 -6.44 5.46
N TRP A 138 -1.83 -6.94 4.24
CA TRP A 138 -2.77 -7.05 3.14
C TRP A 138 -2.88 -8.47 2.59
N THR A 139 -1.86 -8.96 1.88
CA THR A 139 -1.97 -10.22 1.14
C THR A 139 -2.10 -11.45 2.04
N SER A 140 -1.51 -11.44 3.25
CA SER A 140 -1.71 -12.51 4.23
C SER A 140 -3.12 -12.57 4.80
N LYS A 141 -3.88 -11.46 4.74
CA LYS A 141 -5.22 -11.31 5.33
C LYS A 141 -6.34 -11.33 4.30
N GLU A 142 -6.00 -11.18 3.01
CA GLU A 142 -6.95 -11.15 1.91
C GLU A 142 -6.42 -11.96 0.72
N PRO A 143 -6.98 -13.15 0.47
CA PRO A 143 -6.46 -14.09 -0.54
C PRO A 143 -6.69 -13.63 -1.99
N ARG A 144 -7.48 -12.59 -2.19
CA ARG A 144 -7.69 -12.00 -3.52
C ARG A 144 -6.62 -11.00 -3.92
N LEU A 145 -5.70 -10.63 -2.98
CA LEU A 145 -4.64 -9.65 -3.17
C LEU A 145 -3.27 -10.31 -3.29
#